data_89a002151f323c772d337d5df071486d
#
_entry.id   89a002151f323c772d337d5df071486d
#
_cell.length_a   1.000
_cell.length_b   1.000
_cell.length_c   1.000
_cell.angle_alpha   90.00
_cell.angle_beta   90.00
_cell.angle_gamma   90.00
#
_symmetry.space_group_name_H-M   'P 1'
#
loop_
_entity.id
_entity.type
_entity.pdbx_description
1 polymer ?
#
loop_
_entity_poly.entity_id
_entity_poly.type
_entity_poly.pdbx_seq_one_letter_code
_entity_poly.pdbx_strand_id
1 'polypeptide(L)'
;PDAMDDIEGKITRNDEVAPGYRLLKIKLSRPMDPFVPGQFVMVRIPGKDVFLRRPFSIYDYRRPVLTLMYKVVGKGTEILSKAGKNEKVFVLCPLGKGFDLQKRQEYVILGGGIGIAGVHALIHRLGTRSSVFFGCTAKEELALIKDIGAPPASVSTLDGSCGFHGTVVELLSEHLAMFRGKDIEVFACGPAAM
;
A
#
# COMPACT_ATOMS: atom_id res chain seq x y z
N PRO A 1 -23.21 -14.21 -9.12
CA PRO A 1 -22.49 -13.14 -8.48
C PRO A 1 -22.63 -13.34 -6.99
N ASP A 2 -21.57 -13.92 -6.38
CA ASP A 2 -21.54 -14.19 -4.96
C ASP A 2 -21.67 -12.86 -4.22
N ALA A 3 -22.58 -12.83 -3.23
CA ALA A 3 -22.83 -11.66 -2.42
C ALA A 3 -21.50 -11.24 -1.79
N MET A 4 -21.06 -10.01 -2.05
CA MET A 4 -19.91 -9.42 -1.39
C MET A 4 -20.22 -9.28 0.11
N ASP A 5 -19.85 -10.28 0.89
CA ASP A 5 -20.13 -10.35 2.31
C ASP A 5 -19.09 -9.60 3.13
N ASP A 6 -19.59 -8.87 4.12
CA ASP A 6 -18.75 -8.35 5.18
C ASP A 6 -18.12 -9.50 5.97
N ILE A 7 -16.80 -9.45 6.10
CA ILE A 7 -16.08 -10.34 7.00
C ILE A 7 -15.82 -9.60 8.32
N GLU A 8 -16.33 -10.15 9.42
CA GLU A 8 -15.95 -9.65 10.75
C GLU A 8 -14.45 -9.90 10.98
N GLY A 9 -13.76 -8.93 11.54
CA GLY A 9 -12.37 -9.05 11.92
C GLY A 9 -12.11 -8.38 13.27
N LYS A 10 -10.98 -8.75 13.87
CA LYS A 10 -10.47 -8.12 15.10
C LYS A 10 -9.12 -7.50 14.82
N ILE A 11 -8.93 -6.26 15.26
CA ILE A 11 -7.64 -5.58 15.20
C ILE A 11 -6.65 -6.34 16.07
N THR A 12 -5.53 -6.74 15.50
CA THR A 12 -4.43 -7.37 16.26
C THR A 12 -3.27 -6.41 16.47
N ARG A 13 -3.11 -5.43 15.55
CA ARG A 13 -2.08 -4.40 15.59
C ARG A 13 -2.57 -3.15 14.86
N ASN A 14 -2.21 -1.97 15.38
CA ASN A 14 -2.51 -0.68 14.74
C ASN A 14 -1.45 0.33 15.18
N ASP A 15 -0.24 0.22 14.64
CA ASP A 15 0.91 0.98 15.08
C ASP A 15 1.25 2.11 14.12
N GLU A 16 1.74 3.21 14.66
CA GLU A 16 2.36 4.26 13.87
C GLU A 16 3.73 3.80 13.39
N VAL A 17 3.97 3.89 12.08
CA VAL A 17 5.22 3.45 11.42
C VAL A 17 6.06 4.62 10.92
N ALA A 18 5.41 5.75 10.66
CA ALA A 18 6.01 7.05 10.38
C ALA A 18 5.01 8.13 10.81
N PRO A 19 5.38 9.41 10.96
CA PRO A 19 4.49 10.47 11.38
C PRO A 19 3.20 10.52 10.55
N GLY A 20 2.05 10.22 11.19
CA GLY A 20 0.75 10.16 10.53
C GLY A 20 0.48 8.93 9.67
N TYR A 21 1.38 7.95 9.59
CA TYR A 21 1.20 6.70 8.86
C TYR A 21 1.11 5.50 9.81
N ARG A 22 0.19 4.61 9.55
CA ARG A 22 -0.09 3.47 10.42
C ARG A 22 -0.14 2.16 9.66
N LEU A 23 0.32 1.10 10.32
CA LEU A 23 0.17 -0.29 9.88
C LEU A 23 -0.90 -0.99 10.72
N LEU A 24 -1.98 -1.39 10.07
CA LEU A 24 -3.13 -2.05 10.67
C LEU A 24 -3.13 -3.53 10.29
N LYS A 25 -3.18 -4.41 11.29
CA LYS A 25 -3.37 -5.85 11.09
C LYS A 25 -4.72 -6.28 11.67
N ILE A 26 -5.50 -6.96 10.84
CA ILE A 26 -6.84 -7.45 11.16
C ILE A 26 -6.84 -8.96 11.01
N LYS A 27 -7.16 -9.69 12.08
CA LYS A 27 -7.44 -11.12 12.01
C LYS A 27 -8.90 -11.30 11.61
N LEU A 28 -9.13 -11.79 10.41
CA LEU A 28 -10.46 -12.07 9.86
C LEU A 28 -11.06 -13.30 10.53
N SER A 29 -12.39 -13.31 10.76
CA SER A 29 -13.13 -14.44 11.34
C SER A 29 -13.23 -15.64 10.39
N ARG A 30 -13.23 -15.38 9.08
CA ARG A 30 -13.09 -16.36 8.02
C ARG A 30 -12.09 -15.84 6.98
N PRO A 31 -11.44 -16.71 6.21
CA PRO A 31 -10.56 -16.26 5.14
C PRO A 31 -11.32 -15.44 4.09
N MET A 32 -10.67 -14.42 3.56
CA MET A 32 -11.11 -13.82 2.30
C MET A 32 -10.60 -14.66 1.12
N ASP A 33 -11.22 -14.47 -0.05
CA ASP A 33 -10.77 -15.08 -1.29
C ASP A 33 -9.36 -14.61 -1.67
N PRO A 34 -8.63 -15.39 -2.49
CA PRO A 34 -7.35 -14.96 -3.02
C PRO A 34 -7.47 -13.60 -3.69
N PHE A 35 -6.57 -12.69 -3.35
CA PHE A 35 -6.56 -11.35 -3.94
C PHE A 35 -5.50 -11.20 -5.02
N VAL A 36 -5.71 -10.24 -5.91
CA VAL A 36 -4.75 -9.80 -6.92
C VAL A 36 -4.13 -8.49 -6.44
N PRO A 37 -2.80 -8.31 -6.52
CA PRO A 37 -2.15 -7.03 -6.21
C PRO A 37 -2.85 -5.85 -6.89
N GLY A 38 -3.03 -4.75 -6.17
CA GLY A 38 -3.80 -3.59 -6.63
C GLY A 38 -5.28 -3.61 -6.23
N GLN A 39 -5.81 -4.72 -5.71
CA GLN A 39 -7.12 -4.75 -5.09
C GLN A 39 -7.11 -4.05 -3.72
N PHE A 40 -8.30 -3.69 -3.27
CA PHE A 40 -8.53 -2.95 -2.03
C PHE A 40 -9.65 -3.57 -1.19
N VAL A 41 -9.83 -3.05 -0.01
CA VAL A 41 -10.91 -3.41 0.91
C VAL A 41 -11.65 -2.16 1.38
N MET A 42 -12.88 -2.33 1.84
CA MET A 42 -13.65 -1.28 2.49
C MET A 42 -13.83 -1.65 3.97
N VAL A 43 -13.27 -0.84 4.88
CA VAL A 43 -13.32 -1.09 6.33
C VAL A 43 -14.37 -0.21 7.00
N ARG A 44 -15.17 -0.81 7.90
CA ARG A 44 -16.14 -0.14 8.77
C ARG A 44 -15.83 -0.47 10.24
N ILE A 45 -15.87 0.54 11.09
CA ILE A 45 -15.76 0.41 12.55
C ILE A 45 -17.17 0.58 13.12
N PRO A 46 -17.75 -0.46 13.76
CA PRO A 46 -19.10 -0.35 14.32
C PRO A 46 -19.14 0.58 15.54
N GLY A 47 -20.29 1.20 15.79
CA GLY A 47 -20.53 2.01 16.98
C GLY A 47 -19.75 3.33 17.07
N LYS A 48 -19.12 3.76 15.99
CA LYS A 48 -18.44 5.06 15.90
C LYS A 48 -19.21 5.98 14.94
N ASP A 49 -19.11 7.30 15.15
CA ASP A 49 -19.80 8.35 14.36
C ASP A 49 -19.31 8.45 12.89
N VAL A 50 -18.90 7.33 12.30
CA VAL A 50 -18.44 7.25 10.92
C VAL A 50 -19.29 6.26 10.16
N PHE A 51 -20.31 6.80 9.49
CA PHE A 51 -21.26 5.98 8.72
C PHE A 51 -20.61 5.29 7.52
N LEU A 52 -19.74 6.00 6.80
CA LEU A 52 -19.16 5.48 5.57
C LEU A 52 -17.94 4.58 5.84
N ARG A 53 -17.82 3.52 5.06
CA ARG A 53 -16.61 2.70 4.98
C ARG A 53 -15.44 3.51 4.42
N ARG A 54 -14.22 3.07 4.72
CA ARG A 54 -12.99 3.66 4.18
C ARG A 54 -12.29 2.66 3.29
N PRO A 55 -11.91 3.05 2.05
CA PRO A 55 -11.13 2.21 1.15
C PRO A 55 -9.67 2.18 1.58
N PHE A 56 -9.08 0.98 1.58
CA PHE A 56 -7.66 0.78 1.81
C PHE A 56 -7.12 -0.26 0.84
N SER A 57 -5.99 0.01 0.22
CA SER A 57 -5.27 -0.98 -0.57
C SER A 57 -4.86 -2.18 0.29
N ILE A 58 -4.96 -3.38 -0.26
CA ILE A 58 -4.45 -4.59 0.39
C ILE A 58 -2.92 -4.52 0.34
N TYR A 59 -2.31 -4.25 1.51
CA TYR A 59 -0.85 -4.19 1.65
C TYR A 59 -0.24 -5.59 1.62
N ASP A 60 -0.79 -6.51 2.43
CA ASP A 60 -0.42 -7.92 2.48
C ASP A 60 -1.58 -8.75 3.04
N TYR A 61 -1.63 -10.02 2.68
CA TYR A 61 -2.57 -10.97 3.27
C TYR A 61 -1.90 -12.32 3.51
N ARG A 62 -1.72 -12.64 4.78
CA ARG A 62 -1.24 -13.95 5.24
C ARG A 62 -2.34 -14.58 6.09
N ARG A 63 -3.12 -15.45 5.44
CA ARG A 63 -4.32 -16.09 6.00
C ARG A 63 -4.15 -16.48 7.46
N PRO A 64 -5.03 -16.03 8.38
CA PRO A 64 -6.21 -15.20 8.17
C PRO A 64 -5.98 -13.70 8.45
N VAL A 65 -4.74 -13.19 8.38
CA VAL A 65 -4.38 -11.83 8.76
C VAL A 65 -4.26 -10.92 7.54
N LEU A 66 -5.16 -9.94 7.48
CA LEU A 66 -5.12 -8.84 6.53
C LEU A 66 -4.26 -7.71 7.09
N THR A 67 -3.33 -7.20 6.29
CA THR A 67 -2.49 -6.04 6.62
C THR A 67 -2.83 -4.88 5.69
N LEU A 68 -3.05 -3.71 6.28
CA LEU A 68 -3.32 -2.45 5.60
C LEU A 68 -2.32 -1.41 6.08
N MET A 69 -1.88 -0.54 5.18
CA MET A 69 -1.13 0.65 5.54
C MET A 69 -1.95 1.87 5.16
N TYR A 70 -2.03 2.87 6.04
CA TYR A 70 -2.84 4.06 5.78
C TYR A 70 -2.23 5.32 6.38
N LYS A 71 -2.58 6.45 5.77
CA LYS A 71 -2.27 7.80 6.29
C LYS A 71 -3.49 8.34 7.03
N VAL A 72 -3.27 8.99 8.17
CA VAL A 72 -4.32 9.68 8.93
C VAL A 72 -4.56 11.04 8.25
N VAL A 73 -5.71 11.19 7.58
CA VAL A 73 -6.02 12.39 6.77
C VAL A 73 -7.37 13.01 7.08
N GLY A 74 -8.17 12.41 7.98
CA GLY A 74 -9.47 12.94 8.35
C GLY A 74 -10.23 12.07 9.33
N LYS A 75 -11.42 12.49 9.74
CA LYS A 75 -12.22 11.92 10.85
C LYS A 75 -12.27 10.38 10.87
N GLY A 76 -12.48 9.75 9.71
CA GLY A 76 -12.56 8.27 9.66
C GLY A 76 -11.24 7.58 9.96
N THR A 77 -10.13 8.08 9.42
CA THR A 77 -8.79 7.54 9.71
C THR A 77 -8.28 7.95 11.09
N GLU A 78 -8.70 9.10 11.63
CA GLU A 78 -8.44 9.50 13.02
C GLU A 78 -9.13 8.58 14.03
N ILE A 79 -10.40 8.21 13.77
CA ILE A 79 -11.11 7.23 14.58
C ILE A 79 -10.42 5.85 14.48
N LEU A 80 -10.08 5.43 13.27
CA LEU A 80 -9.38 4.17 13.05
C LEU A 80 -8.02 4.16 13.76
N SER A 81 -7.28 5.27 13.77
CA SER A 81 -5.96 5.35 14.41
C SER A 81 -6.00 5.15 15.94
N LYS A 82 -7.14 5.44 16.55
CA LYS A 82 -7.39 5.25 18.00
C LYS A 82 -7.97 3.87 18.33
N ALA A 83 -8.33 3.09 17.30
CA ALA A 83 -8.89 1.77 17.50
C ALA A 83 -7.81 0.81 18.04
N GLY A 84 -8.13 0.16 19.16
CA GLY A 84 -7.20 -0.68 19.89
C GLY A 84 -7.26 -2.16 19.48
N LYS A 85 -6.35 -2.94 20.10
CA LYS A 85 -6.33 -4.39 19.94
C LYS A 85 -7.67 -5.01 20.43
N ASN A 86 -8.14 -6.02 19.68
CA ASN A 86 -9.40 -6.73 19.86
C ASN A 86 -10.67 -5.93 19.49
N GLU A 87 -10.57 -4.65 19.09
CA GLU A 87 -11.73 -3.96 18.53
C GLU A 87 -12.22 -4.66 17.26
N LYS A 88 -13.52 -4.75 17.13
CA LYS A 88 -14.20 -5.33 15.97
C LYS A 88 -14.20 -4.35 14.81
N VAL A 89 -14.00 -4.88 13.62
CA VAL A 89 -14.18 -4.19 12.34
C VAL A 89 -14.90 -5.09 11.36
N PHE A 90 -15.53 -4.49 10.35
CA PHE A 90 -16.12 -5.21 9.24
C PHE A 90 -15.37 -4.84 7.96
N VAL A 91 -15.00 -5.86 7.20
CA VAL A 91 -14.16 -5.73 6.01
C VAL A 91 -14.91 -6.33 4.82
N LEU A 92 -15.22 -5.48 3.85
CA LEU A 92 -15.74 -5.91 2.55
C LEU A 92 -14.54 -6.11 1.62
N CYS A 93 -14.29 -7.34 1.19
CA CYS A 93 -13.06 -7.71 0.48
C CYS A 93 -13.15 -9.05 -0.28
N PRO A 94 -12.27 -9.28 -1.30
CA PRO A 94 -11.47 -8.25 -1.97
C PRO A 94 -12.31 -7.46 -2.97
N LEU A 95 -11.91 -6.20 -3.28
CA LEU A 95 -12.61 -5.31 -4.21
C LEU A 95 -11.68 -4.84 -5.33
N GLY A 96 -12.26 -4.50 -6.49
CA GLY A 96 -11.53 -4.07 -7.66
C GLY A 96 -10.93 -5.22 -8.47
N LYS A 97 -10.36 -4.90 -9.63
CA LYS A 97 -9.79 -5.90 -10.56
C LYS A 97 -8.34 -6.28 -10.22
N GLY A 98 -7.62 -5.36 -9.54
CA GLY A 98 -6.17 -5.48 -9.37
C GLY A 98 -5.39 -5.17 -10.65
N PHE A 99 -4.07 -5.39 -10.61
CA PHE A 99 -3.20 -5.19 -11.76
C PHE A 99 -3.28 -6.38 -12.72
N ASP A 100 -3.47 -6.10 -13.99
CA ASP A 100 -3.35 -7.08 -15.06
C ASP A 100 -1.89 -7.12 -15.54
N LEU A 101 -1.17 -8.18 -15.14
CA LEU A 101 0.25 -8.31 -15.41
C LEU A 101 0.47 -8.94 -16.78
N GLN A 102 0.95 -8.16 -17.71
CA GLN A 102 1.46 -8.65 -19.00
C GLN A 102 2.86 -9.25 -18.80
N LYS A 103 3.22 -10.25 -19.60
CA LYS A 103 4.57 -10.82 -19.55
C LYS A 103 5.57 -9.83 -20.16
N ARG A 104 6.47 -9.30 -19.33
CA ARG A 104 7.51 -8.33 -19.71
C ARG A 104 8.89 -8.80 -19.27
N GLN A 105 9.93 -8.18 -19.85
CA GLN A 105 11.32 -8.42 -19.44
C GLN A 105 11.57 -7.85 -18.03
N GLU A 106 11.04 -6.66 -17.77
CA GLU A 106 11.19 -5.97 -16.50
C GLU A 106 9.95 -5.14 -16.17
N TYR A 107 9.70 -4.95 -14.88
CA TYR A 107 8.62 -4.12 -14.37
C TYR A 107 9.20 -2.95 -13.60
N VAL A 108 8.63 -1.77 -13.79
CA VAL A 108 9.03 -0.56 -13.07
C VAL A 108 7.88 -0.17 -12.14
N ILE A 109 8.16 -0.06 -10.85
CA ILE A 109 7.13 0.24 -9.84
C ILE A 109 7.47 1.55 -9.15
N LEU A 110 6.53 2.51 -9.20
CA LEU A 110 6.64 3.80 -8.54
C LEU A 110 5.65 3.88 -7.39
N GLY A 111 6.13 4.23 -6.21
CA GLY A 111 5.31 4.53 -5.04
C GLY A 111 5.54 5.95 -4.55
N GLY A 112 4.49 6.78 -4.44
CA GLY A 112 4.55 8.11 -3.83
C GLY A 112 3.86 8.14 -2.47
N GLY A 113 4.60 8.36 -1.38
CA GLY A 113 4.06 8.37 -0.02
C GLY A 113 3.21 7.15 0.29
N ILE A 114 1.95 7.36 0.72
CA ILE A 114 1.02 6.24 1.03
C ILE A 114 0.68 5.37 -0.20
N GLY A 115 0.92 5.85 -1.42
CA GLY A 115 0.70 5.06 -2.64
C GLY A 115 1.51 3.77 -2.69
N ILE A 116 2.62 3.70 -1.95
CA ILE A 116 3.41 2.46 -1.81
C ILE A 116 2.54 1.29 -1.30
N ALA A 117 1.52 1.56 -0.49
CA ALA A 117 0.61 0.54 0.00
C ALA A 117 -0.17 -0.17 -1.12
N GLY A 118 -0.47 0.55 -2.21
CA GLY A 118 -1.19 0.00 -3.36
C GLY A 118 -0.35 -0.93 -4.24
N VAL A 119 0.97 -0.78 -4.22
CA VAL A 119 1.91 -1.56 -5.04
C VAL A 119 2.77 -2.54 -4.23
N HIS A 120 2.69 -2.53 -2.90
CA HIS A 120 3.50 -3.37 -2.03
C HIS A 120 3.36 -4.87 -2.34
N ALA A 121 2.12 -5.37 -2.42
CA ALA A 121 1.88 -6.78 -2.76
C ALA A 121 2.39 -7.14 -4.18
N LEU A 122 2.38 -6.16 -5.11
CA LEU A 122 2.93 -6.34 -6.45
C LEU A 122 4.45 -6.48 -6.40
N ILE A 123 5.14 -5.65 -5.61
CA ILE A 123 6.60 -5.72 -5.43
C ILE A 123 6.99 -7.12 -4.94
N HIS A 124 6.32 -7.62 -3.92
CA HIS A 124 6.58 -8.98 -3.40
C HIS A 124 6.30 -10.09 -4.42
N ARG A 125 5.25 -9.94 -5.24
CA ARG A 125 4.91 -10.91 -6.29
C ARG A 125 5.93 -10.96 -7.41
N LEU A 126 6.48 -9.80 -7.79
CA LEU A 126 7.44 -9.67 -8.89
C LEU A 126 8.89 -9.94 -8.45
N GLY A 127 9.22 -9.59 -7.20
CA GLY A 127 10.56 -9.75 -6.65
C GLY A 127 11.62 -9.05 -7.52
N THR A 128 12.72 -9.74 -7.76
CA THR A 128 13.88 -9.23 -8.53
C THR A 128 13.59 -8.92 -10.01
N ARG A 129 12.38 -9.21 -10.50
CA ARG A 129 11.95 -8.82 -11.85
C ARG A 129 11.42 -7.38 -11.91
N SER A 130 11.48 -6.66 -10.82
CA SER A 130 11.02 -5.27 -10.75
C SER A 130 12.11 -4.33 -10.28
N SER A 131 12.13 -3.13 -10.83
CA SER A 131 12.87 -1.98 -10.32
C SER A 131 11.89 -1.08 -9.54
N VAL A 132 12.18 -0.80 -8.28
CA VAL A 132 11.29 -0.07 -7.38
C VAL A 132 11.82 1.34 -7.13
N PHE A 133 10.97 2.32 -7.31
CA PHE A 133 11.22 3.73 -7.03
C PHE A 133 10.21 4.22 -6.00
N PHE A 134 10.71 4.86 -4.94
CA PHE A 134 9.88 5.41 -3.88
C PHE A 134 10.18 6.89 -3.64
N GLY A 135 9.15 7.72 -3.68
CA GLY A 135 9.25 9.14 -3.34
C GLY A 135 8.39 9.50 -2.14
N CYS A 136 8.92 10.37 -1.30
CA CYS A 136 8.23 10.86 -0.12
C CYS A 136 8.62 12.32 0.19
N THR A 137 8.03 12.90 1.22
CA THR A 137 8.31 14.29 1.59
C THR A 137 9.66 14.41 2.29
N ALA A 138 9.93 13.54 3.26
CA ALA A 138 11.12 13.56 4.11
C ALA A 138 11.57 12.15 4.50
N LYS A 139 12.80 12.02 4.98
CA LYS A 139 13.44 10.74 5.32
C LYS A 139 12.67 9.90 6.36
N GLU A 140 11.88 10.52 7.22
CA GLU A 140 11.06 9.81 8.22
C GLU A 140 10.04 8.86 7.56
N GLU A 141 9.56 9.21 6.36
CA GLU A 141 8.62 8.40 5.59
C GLU A 141 9.28 7.18 4.93
N LEU A 142 10.61 7.06 4.90
CA LEU A 142 11.30 5.85 4.43
C LEU A 142 10.98 4.62 5.29
N ALA A 143 10.43 4.82 6.49
CA ALA A 143 9.89 3.75 7.29
C ALA A 143 8.76 2.96 6.60
N LEU A 144 8.07 3.55 5.61
CA LEU A 144 7.00 2.91 4.82
C LEU A 144 7.52 1.78 3.92
N ILE A 145 8.80 1.77 3.61
CA ILE A 145 9.43 0.80 2.71
C ILE A 145 10.39 -0.18 3.41
N LYS A 146 10.42 -0.19 4.74
CA LYS A 146 11.36 -1.04 5.51
C LYS A 146 11.22 -2.54 5.23
N ASP A 147 10.03 -3.00 4.87
CA ASP A 147 9.72 -4.41 4.63
C ASP A 147 9.51 -4.75 3.14
N ILE A 148 9.89 -3.85 2.23
CA ILE A 148 9.83 -4.11 0.78
C ILE A 148 10.73 -5.30 0.40
N GLY A 149 11.85 -5.48 1.09
CA GLY A 149 12.77 -6.59 0.80
C GLY A 149 13.62 -6.36 -0.44
N ALA A 150 13.68 -7.36 -1.31
CA ALA A 150 14.39 -7.28 -2.58
C ALA A 150 13.40 -7.17 -3.76
N PRO A 151 13.68 -6.30 -4.75
CA PRO A 151 14.86 -5.42 -4.86
C PRO A 151 14.77 -4.21 -3.89
N PRO A 152 15.92 -3.63 -3.51
CA PRO A 152 15.92 -2.38 -2.77
C PRO A 152 15.32 -1.27 -3.62
N ALA A 153 14.57 -0.35 -2.99
CA ALA A 153 14.01 0.79 -3.69
C ALA A 153 15.05 1.90 -3.91
N SER A 154 15.07 2.50 -5.09
CA SER A 154 15.67 3.83 -5.31
C SER A 154 14.76 4.87 -4.67
N VAL A 155 15.30 5.80 -3.90
CA VAL A 155 14.50 6.73 -3.10
C VAL A 155 14.72 8.19 -3.48
N SER A 156 13.66 8.99 -3.40
CA SER A 156 13.69 10.45 -3.47
C SER A 156 12.94 11.08 -2.31
N THR A 157 13.41 12.25 -1.87
CA THR A 157 12.71 13.07 -0.89
C THR A 157 12.57 14.50 -1.41
N LEU A 158 11.39 15.09 -1.20
CA LEU A 158 11.13 16.45 -1.66
C LEU A 158 11.98 17.50 -0.92
N ASP A 159 12.35 17.23 0.32
CA ASP A 159 13.19 18.10 1.15
C ASP A 159 14.70 17.84 0.98
N GLY A 160 15.10 16.83 0.18
CA GLY A 160 16.48 16.44 -0.03
C GLY A 160 17.16 15.76 1.18
N SER A 161 16.37 15.34 2.17
CA SER A 161 16.92 14.74 3.42
C SER A 161 17.48 13.32 3.21
N CYS A 162 17.12 12.63 2.12
CA CYS A 162 17.65 11.33 1.75
C CYS A 162 17.44 11.00 0.27
N GLY A 163 18.44 10.38 -0.35
CA GLY A 163 18.37 9.95 -1.74
C GLY A 163 18.36 11.12 -2.74
N PHE A 164 17.63 10.98 -3.83
CA PHE A 164 17.47 12.02 -4.83
C PHE A 164 16.61 13.17 -4.28
N HIS A 165 17.05 14.42 -4.49
CA HIS A 165 16.25 15.59 -4.11
C HIS A 165 15.25 15.93 -5.21
N GLY A 166 13.98 15.61 -5.01
CA GLY A 166 12.92 15.82 -5.98
C GLY A 166 11.82 14.77 -5.89
N THR A 167 11.00 14.70 -6.92
CA THR A 167 9.91 13.74 -7.03
C THR A 167 10.41 12.35 -7.46
N VAL A 168 9.60 11.32 -7.25
CA VAL A 168 9.91 9.97 -7.73
C VAL A 168 9.88 9.87 -9.26
N VAL A 169 9.13 10.75 -9.92
CA VAL A 169 9.08 10.80 -11.39
C VAL A 169 10.37 11.41 -11.95
N GLU A 170 10.90 12.46 -11.33
CA GLU A 170 12.21 13.01 -11.68
C GLU A 170 13.32 11.98 -11.44
N LEU A 171 13.29 11.28 -10.29
CA LEU A 171 14.22 10.18 -10.02
C LEU A 171 14.17 9.09 -11.09
N LEU A 172 12.96 8.66 -11.51
CA LEU A 172 12.84 7.69 -12.60
C LEU A 172 13.42 8.24 -13.90
N SER A 173 13.19 9.54 -14.20
CA SER A 173 13.69 10.18 -15.40
C SER A 173 15.22 10.10 -15.52
N GLU A 174 15.93 10.31 -14.40
CA GLU A 174 17.39 10.12 -14.31
C GLU A 174 17.83 8.66 -14.62
N HIS A 175 16.95 7.69 -14.37
CA HIS A 175 17.24 6.27 -14.53
C HIS A 175 16.71 5.67 -15.83
N LEU A 176 16.03 6.42 -16.71
CA LEU A 176 15.42 5.90 -17.94
C LEU A 176 16.40 5.18 -18.87
N ALA A 177 17.68 5.58 -18.86
CA ALA A 177 18.71 4.93 -19.66
C ALA A 177 18.89 3.42 -19.32
N MET A 178 18.59 3.00 -18.07
CA MET A 178 18.68 1.60 -17.63
C MET A 178 17.66 0.69 -18.35
N PHE A 179 16.59 1.27 -18.88
CA PHE A 179 15.48 0.55 -19.52
C PHE A 179 15.52 0.64 -21.04
N ARG A 180 16.54 1.33 -21.63
CA ARG A 180 16.65 1.49 -23.08
C ARG A 180 16.73 0.13 -23.77
N GLY A 181 15.82 -0.10 -24.74
CA GLY A 181 15.75 -1.33 -25.52
C GLY A 181 15.11 -2.52 -24.79
N LYS A 182 14.62 -2.34 -23.57
CA LYS A 182 13.87 -3.36 -22.82
C LYS A 182 12.38 -3.21 -23.02
N ASP A 183 11.66 -4.33 -23.02
CA ASP A 183 10.20 -4.37 -22.94
C ASP A 183 9.81 -4.26 -21.46
N ILE A 184 9.31 -3.08 -21.06
CA ILE A 184 8.96 -2.77 -19.66
C ILE A 184 7.46 -2.49 -19.52
N GLU A 185 6.95 -2.72 -18.30
CA GLU A 185 5.64 -2.26 -17.88
C GLU A 185 5.78 -1.44 -16.58
N VAL A 186 5.09 -0.30 -16.53
CA VAL A 186 5.20 0.66 -15.42
C VAL A 186 3.92 0.65 -14.60
N PHE A 187 4.05 0.48 -13.29
CA PHE A 187 2.98 0.61 -12.32
C PHE A 187 3.27 1.77 -11.38
N ALA A 188 2.34 2.70 -11.27
CA ALA A 188 2.51 3.87 -10.42
C ALA A 188 1.30 4.04 -9.48
N CYS A 189 1.57 4.36 -8.22
CA CYS A 189 0.55 4.71 -7.23
C CYS A 189 1.07 5.82 -6.30
N GLY A 190 0.35 6.94 -6.25
CA GLY A 190 0.71 8.08 -5.43
C GLY A 190 -0.23 9.26 -5.63
N PRO A 191 0.05 10.41 -5.02
CA PRO A 191 -0.71 11.63 -5.23
C PRO A 191 -0.57 12.16 -6.67
N ALA A 192 -1.56 12.91 -7.14
CA ALA A 192 -1.56 13.47 -8.50
C ALA A 192 -0.37 14.41 -8.80
N ALA A 193 0.24 14.97 -7.76
CA ALA A 193 1.43 15.82 -7.86
C ALA A 193 2.76 15.04 -7.77
N MET A 194 2.71 13.72 -7.92
CA MET A 194 3.88 12.83 -7.88
C MET A 194 4.79 13.07 -9.09
#